data_72c2c1f3d70c3afdc0fd274f24637b60
#
_entry.id   72c2c1f3d70c3afdc0fd274f24637b60
#
_cell.length_a   1.000
_cell.length_b   1.000
_cell.length_c   1.000
_cell.angle_alpha   90.00
_cell.angle_beta   90.00
_cell.angle_gamma   90.00
#
_symmetry.space_group_name_H-M   'P 1'
#
loop_
_entity.id
_entity.type
_entity.pdbx_description
1 polymer ?
#
loop_
_entity_poly.entity_id
_entity_poly.type
_entity_poly.pdbx_seq_one_letter_code
_entity_poly.pdbx_strand_id
1 'polypeptide(L)'
;MERKNLSTAGTRLSEGRTQANPGRRTFIRLVGGGAVLAATGGITGCSNELPEAAIQPWRSPDRDTDLRRFMLAHALLAPNPHNRQPWIADLREPGRIHLICDGDRLLPATDPFGRQILIGCGAFIELAVVAATQRGVSVKVELFPGGMPADQALPKGSRVATLVLGEPGGTASDPLFNQIVRRHTRKTAYASDRALPEALVRSWSETAANFGLRS
;
A
#
# COMPACT_ATOMS: atom_id res chain seq x y z
N MET A 1 26.01 -88.13 11.33
CA MET A 1 24.74 -88.62 10.75
C MET A 1 23.78 -87.51 10.90
N GLU A 2 23.22 -86.80 9.97
CA GLU A 2 22.74 -87.14 8.65
C GLU A 2 22.57 -85.80 7.86
N ARG A 3 22.93 -85.89 6.59
CA ARG A 3 22.76 -84.78 5.66
C ARG A 3 21.30 -84.68 5.23
N LYS A 4 20.73 -83.45 5.10
CA LYS A 4 19.61 -83.25 4.15
C LYS A 4 19.73 -81.95 3.42
N ASN A 5 19.63 -82.06 2.21
CA ASN A 5 19.70 -81.34 0.99
C ASN A 5 19.00 -80.02 0.90
N LEU A 6 19.64 -79.15 0.13
CA LEU A 6 19.18 -77.92 -0.53
C LEU A 6 17.88 -78.14 -1.31
N SER A 7 17.08 -77.10 -1.25
CA SER A 7 16.18 -76.73 -2.34
C SER A 7 16.33 -75.19 -2.61
N THR A 8 16.82 -74.94 -3.79
CA THR A 8 16.97 -73.62 -4.38
C THR A 8 15.62 -73.10 -4.83
N ALA A 9 15.18 -71.98 -4.20
CA ALA A 9 14.08 -71.19 -4.73
C ALA A 9 14.65 -69.88 -5.26
N GLY A 10 14.62 -69.74 -6.58
CA GLY A 10 15.09 -68.53 -7.27
C GLY A 10 14.17 -67.31 -6.99
N THR A 11 14.72 -66.36 -6.37
CA THR A 11 14.09 -65.05 -6.22
C THR A 11 14.39 -64.21 -7.46
N ARG A 12 13.35 -63.91 -8.25
CA ARG A 12 13.41 -62.89 -9.32
C ARG A 12 13.64 -61.56 -8.70
N LEU A 13 14.76 -60.95 -9.00
CA LEU A 13 15.04 -59.57 -8.73
C LEU A 13 14.12 -58.71 -9.63
N SER A 14 13.23 -57.96 -9.00
CA SER A 14 12.49 -56.90 -9.67
C SER A 14 13.47 -55.82 -10.11
N GLU A 15 13.59 -55.57 -11.39
CA GLU A 15 14.33 -54.46 -11.95
C GLU A 15 13.70 -53.14 -11.44
N GLY A 16 14.34 -52.50 -10.46
CA GLY A 16 14.06 -51.14 -10.07
C GLY A 16 14.39 -50.23 -11.23
N ARG A 17 13.36 -49.63 -11.82
CA ARG A 17 13.51 -48.50 -12.73
C ARG A 17 14.25 -47.38 -11.99
N THR A 18 15.53 -47.26 -12.25
CA THR A 18 16.30 -46.07 -11.90
C THR A 18 15.72 -44.90 -12.69
N GLN A 19 14.98 -44.00 -12.02
CA GLN A 19 14.65 -42.71 -12.58
C GLN A 19 15.97 -41.96 -12.85
N ALA A 20 16.28 -41.82 -14.12
CA ALA A 20 17.44 -41.07 -14.57
C ALA A 20 17.20 -39.58 -14.16
N ASN A 21 17.97 -39.12 -13.20
CA ASN A 21 18.00 -37.73 -12.84
C ASN A 21 18.45 -36.93 -14.07
N PRO A 22 17.65 -35.94 -14.57
CA PRO A 22 18.05 -35.21 -15.76
C PRO A 22 19.34 -34.47 -15.46
N GLY A 23 20.38 -34.78 -16.22
CA GLY A 23 21.71 -34.22 -16.02
C GLY A 23 21.66 -32.68 -16.09
N ARG A 24 22.55 -32.04 -15.35
CA ARG A 24 22.67 -30.57 -15.26
C ARG A 24 22.56 -29.83 -16.62
N ARG A 25 23.03 -30.47 -17.69
CA ARG A 25 22.92 -29.95 -19.07
C ARG A 25 21.49 -29.96 -19.59
N THR A 26 20.70 -30.96 -19.25
CA THR A 26 19.27 -31.08 -19.64
C THR A 26 18.44 -30.06 -18.87
N PHE A 27 18.75 -29.87 -17.59
CA PHE A 27 18.11 -28.82 -16.77
C PHE A 27 18.40 -27.40 -17.32
N ILE A 28 19.66 -27.11 -17.67
CA ILE A 28 20.04 -25.82 -18.25
C ILE A 28 19.36 -25.58 -19.61
N ARG A 29 19.21 -26.60 -20.44
CA ARG A 29 18.50 -26.50 -21.72
C ARG A 29 16.99 -26.27 -21.52
N LEU A 30 16.37 -26.93 -20.55
CA LEU A 30 14.96 -26.74 -20.20
C LEU A 30 14.69 -25.34 -19.63
N VAL A 31 15.53 -24.89 -18.70
CA VAL A 31 15.39 -23.55 -18.10
C VAL A 31 15.75 -22.46 -19.11
N GLY A 32 16.83 -22.64 -19.90
CA GLY A 32 17.22 -21.69 -20.94
C GLY A 32 16.20 -21.61 -22.07
N GLY A 33 15.67 -22.73 -22.53
CA GLY A 33 14.62 -22.79 -23.55
C GLY A 33 13.29 -22.19 -23.06
N GLY A 34 12.92 -22.43 -21.80
CA GLY A 34 11.74 -21.84 -21.17
C GLY A 34 11.88 -20.32 -21.00
N ALA A 35 13.07 -19.82 -20.64
CA ALA A 35 13.33 -18.39 -20.51
C ALA A 35 13.27 -17.66 -21.86
N VAL A 36 13.76 -18.29 -22.95
CA VAL A 36 13.68 -17.73 -24.30
C VAL A 36 12.24 -17.71 -24.81
N LEU A 37 11.45 -18.75 -24.56
CA LEU A 37 10.02 -18.78 -24.92
C LEU A 37 9.20 -17.75 -24.12
N ALA A 38 9.51 -17.57 -22.82
CA ALA A 38 8.89 -16.54 -22.00
C ALA A 38 9.29 -15.11 -22.46
N ALA A 39 10.55 -14.91 -22.88
CA ALA A 39 11.02 -13.64 -23.41
C ALA A 39 10.40 -13.30 -24.77
N THR A 40 10.23 -14.27 -25.67
CA THR A 40 9.61 -14.06 -26.98
C THR A 40 8.08 -13.95 -26.92
N GLY A 41 7.42 -14.67 -26.00
CA GLY A 41 5.97 -14.54 -25.75
C GLY A 41 5.61 -13.24 -25.00
N GLY A 42 6.55 -12.68 -24.23
CA GLY A 42 6.34 -11.44 -23.47
C GLY A 42 6.51 -10.15 -24.28
N ILE A 43 7.07 -10.20 -25.50
CA ILE A 43 7.29 -8.98 -26.31
C ILE A 43 5.99 -8.45 -26.92
N THR A 44 4.95 -9.28 -27.06
CA THR A 44 3.64 -8.86 -27.54
C THR A 44 2.69 -8.36 -26.43
N GLY A 45 3.12 -8.38 -25.16
CA GLY A 45 2.29 -8.02 -23.99
C GLY A 45 2.77 -6.84 -23.16
N CYS A 46 3.88 -6.18 -23.52
CA CYS A 46 4.31 -4.95 -22.85
C CYS A 46 3.66 -3.75 -23.53
N SER A 47 2.35 -3.58 -23.34
CA SER A 47 1.81 -2.22 -23.41
C SER A 47 2.41 -1.49 -22.20
N ASN A 48 3.04 -0.32 -22.41
CA ASN A 48 3.46 0.60 -21.35
C ASN A 48 2.24 1.20 -20.63
N GLU A 49 1.05 0.73 -20.90
CA GLU A 49 -0.19 1.17 -20.30
C GLU A 49 -0.40 0.44 -18.98
N LEU A 50 -0.58 1.22 -17.92
CA LEU A 50 -0.95 0.68 -16.61
C LEU A 50 -2.32 -0.01 -16.72
N PRO A 51 -2.53 -1.15 -16.05
CA PRO A 51 -3.84 -1.78 -15.99
C PRO A 51 -4.91 -0.77 -15.54
N GLU A 52 -6.04 -0.71 -16.23
CA GLU A 52 -7.11 0.24 -15.93
C GLU A 52 -7.55 0.19 -14.45
N ALA A 53 -7.64 -1.01 -13.89
CA ALA A 53 -7.97 -1.21 -12.48
C ALA A 53 -6.98 -0.51 -11.52
N ALA A 54 -5.71 -0.37 -11.91
CA ALA A 54 -4.69 0.28 -11.08
C ALA A 54 -4.78 1.81 -11.11
N ILE A 55 -5.30 2.38 -12.20
CA ILE A 55 -5.41 3.84 -12.39
C ILE A 55 -6.82 4.38 -12.17
N GLN A 56 -7.82 3.50 -12.12
CA GLN A 56 -9.22 3.87 -11.92
C GLN A 56 -9.47 4.76 -10.69
N PRO A 57 -8.84 4.54 -9.52
CA PRO A 57 -9.00 5.42 -8.37
C PRO A 57 -8.65 6.89 -8.67
N TRP A 58 -7.69 7.15 -9.59
CA TRP A 58 -7.34 8.52 -10.03
C TRP A 58 -8.32 9.11 -11.03
N ARG A 59 -9.06 8.27 -11.78
CA ARG A 59 -9.96 8.72 -12.83
C ARG A 59 -11.38 9.03 -12.36
N SER A 60 -11.83 8.39 -11.30
CA SER A 60 -13.22 8.50 -10.87
C SER A 60 -13.41 8.22 -9.38
N PRO A 61 -12.82 9.01 -8.48
CA PRO A 61 -13.07 8.85 -7.05
C PRO A 61 -14.48 9.30 -6.63
N ASP A 62 -15.21 10.03 -7.50
CA ASP A 62 -16.45 10.77 -7.16
C ASP A 62 -17.74 9.96 -7.27
N ARG A 63 -17.67 8.67 -7.58
CA ARG A 63 -18.85 7.88 -7.95
C ARG A 63 -19.75 7.48 -6.80
N ASP A 64 -19.28 7.58 -5.56
CA ASP A 64 -20.06 7.14 -4.41
C ASP A 64 -20.96 8.27 -3.86
N THR A 65 -22.21 7.95 -3.58
CA THR A 65 -23.19 8.85 -2.96
C THR A 65 -23.07 8.88 -1.43
N ASP A 66 -22.53 7.84 -0.81
CA ASP A 66 -22.20 7.85 0.63
C ASP A 66 -21.00 8.76 0.84
N LEU A 67 -21.19 9.82 1.62
CA LEU A 67 -20.14 10.80 1.91
C LEU A 67 -18.85 10.16 2.45
N ARG A 68 -18.94 9.19 3.33
CA ARG A 68 -17.77 8.53 3.93
C ARG A 68 -16.98 7.74 2.87
N ARG A 69 -17.67 7.06 1.97
CA ARG A 69 -17.03 6.35 0.86
C ARG A 69 -16.42 7.33 -0.15
N PHE A 70 -17.11 8.44 -0.44
CA PHE A 70 -16.55 9.52 -1.24
C PHE A 70 -15.25 10.07 -0.63
N MET A 71 -15.24 10.37 0.68
CA MET A 71 -14.05 10.79 1.39
C MET A 71 -12.91 9.77 1.29
N LEU A 72 -13.23 8.50 1.52
CA LEU A 72 -12.25 7.40 1.46
C LEU A 72 -11.70 7.19 0.06
N ALA A 73 -12.50 7.32 -0.98
CA ALA A 73 -12.05 7.19 -2.37
C ALA A 73 -10.95 8.21 -2.71
N HIS A 74 -11.05 9.44 -2.19
CA HIS A 74 -10.02 10.45 -2.34
C HIS A 74 -8.82 10.20 -1.41
N ALA A 75 -9.08 9.78 -0.18
CA ALA A 75 -8.04 9.47 0.80
C ALA A 75 -7.11 8.32 0.36
N LEU A 76 -7.63 7.34 -0.38
CA LEU A 76 -6.83 6.24 -0.95
C LEU A 76 -5.69 6.72 -1.86
N LEU A 77 -5.78 7.94 -2.38
CA LEU A 77 -4.72 8.56 -3.20
C LEU A 77 -3.58 9.14 -2.37
N ALA A 78 -3.62 9.02 -1.05
CA ALA A 78 -2.59 9.55 -0.16
C ALA A 78 -1.22 8.92 -0.43
N PRO A 79 -0.13 9.73 -0.40
CA PRO A 79 1.22 9.20 -0.44
C PRO A 79 1.47 8.35 0.81
N ASN A 80 2.12 7.22 0.63
CA ASN A 80 2.46 6.35 1.74
C ASN A 80 3.72 5.53 1.45
N PRO A 81 4.47 5.10 2.48
CA PRO A 81 5.74 4.42 2.29
C PRO A 81 5.54 3.10 1.54
N HIS A 82 6.37 2.89 0.52
CA HIS A 82 6.36 1.71 -0.34
C HIS A 82 4.98 1.33 -0.91
N ASN A 83 4.05 2.27 -0.99
CA ASN A 83 2.65 2.04 -1.35
C ASN A 83 1.99 0.90 -0.54
N ARG A 84 2.34 0.81 0.74
CA ARG A 84 1.82 -0.23 1.64
C ARG A 84 0.34 -0.08 1.94
N GLN A 85 -0.20 1.15 1.84
CA GLN A 85 -1.60 1.46 2.14
C GLN A 85 -2.04 0.87 3.50
N PRO A 86 -1.40 1.28 4.60
CA PRO A 86 -1.49 0.63 5.91
C PRO A 86 -2.73 1.07 6.70
N TRP A 87 -3.87 1.14 6.04
CA TRP A 87 -5.11 1.64 6.62
C TRP A 87 -6.28 0.69 6.41
N ILE A 88 -7.07 0.57 7.47
CA ILE A 88 -8.38 -0.07 7.48
C ILE A 88 -9.37 1.00 7.94
N ALA A 89 -10.43 1.24 7.16
CA ALA A 89 -11.50 2.16 7.52
C ALA A 89 -12.71 1.36 8.03
N ASP A 90 -13.10 1.61 9.28
CA ASP A 90 -14.29 1.03 9.87
C ASP A 90 -15.44 2.05 9.81
N LEU A 91 -16.52 1.69 9.12
CA LEU A 91 -17.71 2.51 8.88
C LEU A 91 -18.95 2.02 9.63
N ARG A 92 -18.81 1.12 10.59
CA ARG A 92 -19.96 0.54 11.31
C ARG A 92 -20.72 1.57 12.14
N GLU A 93 -20.06 2.63 12.61
CA GLU A 93 -20.69 3.73 13.34
C GLU A 93 -21.16 4.82 12.35
N PRO A 94 -22.46 5.16 12.30
CA PRO A 94 -22.95 6.23 11.44
C PRO A 94 -22.30 7.58 11.76
N GLY A 95 -22.01 8.39 10.73
CA GLY A 95 -21.39 9.71 10.89
C GLY A 95 -19.93 9.69 11.33
N ARG A 96 -19.29 8.51 11.37
CA ARG A 96 -17.89 8.37 11.77
C ARG A 96 -17.12 7.49 10.80
N ILE A 97 -15.82 7.73 10.74
CA ILE A 97 -14.82 6.86 10.11
C ILE A 97 -13.75 6.58 11.15
N HIS A 98 -13.58 5.34 11.54
CA HIS A 98 -12.46 4.94 12.39
C HIS A 98 -11.32 4.45 11.51
N LEU A 99 -10.20 5.14 11.56
CA LEU A 99 -8.99 4.76 10.84
C LEU A 99 -8.11 3.88 11.75
N ILE A 100 -7.87 2.68 11.30
CA ILE A 100 -7.08 1.66 12.02
C ILE A 100 -5.83 1.38 11.20
N CYS A 101 -4.68 1.30 11.87
CA CYS A 101 -3.43 0.90 11.23
C CYS A 101 -3.41 -0.62 11.01
N ASP A 102 -3.23 -1.03 9.74
CA ASP A 102 -3.07 -2.45 9.38
C ASP A 102 -1.67 -2.93 9.76
N GLY A 103 -1.60 -3.71 10.82
CA GLY A 103 -0.34 -4.23 11.36
C GLY A 103 0.40 -5.19 10.44
N ASP A 104 -0.27 -5.80 9.45
CA ASP A 104 0.37 -6.69 8.49
C ASP A 104 1.04 -5.92 7.33
N ARG A 105 0.79 -4.61 7.28
CA ARG A 105 1.36 -3.70 6.29
C ARG A 105 2.47 -2.79 6.82
N LEU A 106 2.92 -3.02 8.05
CA LEU A 106 4.06 -2.32 8.63
C LEU A 106 5.38 -2.66 7.92
N LEU A 107 6.40 -1.87 8.18
CA LEU A 107 7.73 -1.95 7.56
C LEU A 107 8.83 -2.13 8.62
N PRO A 108 8.89 -3.27 9.32
CA PRO A 108 9.78 -3.42 10.48
C PRO A 108 11.26 -3.22 10.17
N ALA A 109 11.69 -3.50 8.94
CA ALA A 109 13.08 -3.33 8.53
C ALA A 109 13.45 -1.89 8.14
N THR A 110 12.53 -1.14 7.52
CA THR A 110 12.82 0.20 6.96
C THR A 110 12.16 1.33 7.73
N ASP A 111 11.13 1.03 8.51
CA ASP A 111 10.40 1.96 9.37
C ASP A 111 10.06 1.29 10.71
N PRO A 112 11.07 0.92 11.52
CA PRO A 112 10.88 0.14 12.75
C PRO A 112 10.00 0.87 13.79
N PHE A 113 9.96 2.20 13.74
CA PHE A 113 9.15 3.03 14.63
C PHE A 113 7.78 3.41 14.04
N GLY A 114 7.48 3.01 12.80
CA GLY A 114 6.21 3.34 12.14
C GLY A 114 6.02 4.82 11.82
N ARG A 115 7.08 5.62 11.79
CA ARG A 115 7.00 7.08 11.53
C ARG A 115 6.47 7.39 10.14
N GLN A 116 7.01 6.73 9.11
CA GLN A 116 6.56 6.92 7.73
C GLN A 116 5.13 6.41 7.54
N ILE A 117 4.80 5.31 8.22
CA ILE A 117 3.43 4.76 8.26
C ILE A 117 2.47 5.80 8.84
N LEU A 118 2.81 6.42 9.98
CA LEU A 118 1.98 7.46 10.61
C LEU A 118 1.85 8.71 9.75
N ILE A 119 2.93 9.15 9.10
CA ILE A 119 2.87 10.27 8.14
C ILE A 119 1.92 9.92 6.99
N GLY A 120 1.97 8.70 6.48
CA GLY A 120 1.03 8.22 5.46
C GLY A 120 -0.43 8.22 5.94
N CYS A 121 -0.68 7.79 7.18
CA CYS A 121 -2.01 7.88 7.80
C CYS A 121 -2.47 9.34 7.97
N GLY A 122 -1.58 10.25 8.34
CA GLY A 122 -1.87 11.68 8.41
C GLY A 122 -2.27 12.25 7.05
N ALA A 123 -1.52 11.93 6.00
CA ALA A 123 -1.86 12.32 4.64
C ALA A 123 -3.22 11.75 4.18
N PHE A 124 -3.54 10.52 4.57
CA PHE A 124 -4.84 9.90 4.30
C PHE A 124 -5.99 10.67 4.99
N ILE A 125 -5.81 11.01 6.26
CA ILE A 125 -6.78 11.79 7.04
C ILE A 125 -7.02 13.15 6.38
N GLU A 126 -5.95 13.86 6.03
CA GLU A 126 -6.03 15.18 5.41
C GLU A 126 -6.79 15.15 4.09
N LEU A 127 -6.49 14.19 3.20
CA LEU A 127 -7.22 14.06 1.95
C LEU A 127 -8.70 13.73 2.18
N ALA A 128 -9.05 12.95 3.21
CA ALA A 128 -10.43 12.69 3.57
C ALA A 128 -11.14 13.97 4.04
N VAL A 129 -10.48 14.79 4.87
CA VAL A 129 -11.00 16.07 5.34
C VAL A 129 -11.22 17.04 4.20
N VAL A 130 -10.22 17.21 3.33
CA VAL A 130 -10.32 18.05 2.13
C VAL A 130 -11.48 17.59 1.24
N ALA A 131 -11.64 16.28 1.04
CA ALA A 131 -12.75 15.75 0.26
C ALA A 131 -14.12 16.03 0.89
N ALA A 132 -14.26 15.98 2.22
CA ALA A 132 -15.50 16.29 2.91
C ALA A 132 -15.95 17.74 2.64
N THR A 133 -15.02 18.68 2.56
CA THR A 133 -15.34 20.10 2.27
C THR A 133 -16.03 20.28 0.94
N GLN A 134 -15.73 19.44 -0.06
CA GLN A 134 -16.39 19.46 -1.38
C GLN A 134 -17.90 19.17 -1.29
N ARG A 135 -18.32 18.49 -0.24
CA ARG A 135 -19.74 18.22 0.07
C ARG A 135 -20.29 19.16 1.17
N GLY A 136 -19.56 20.23 1.50
CA GLY A 136 -19.97 21.23 2.49
C GLY A 136 -19.94 20.72 3.92
N VAL A 137 -19.21 19.63 4.22
CA VAL A 137 -19.16 18.99 5.52
C VAL A 137 -17.84 19.27 6.22
N SER A 138 -17.92 19.75 7.47
CA SER A 138 -16.77 19.82 8.37
C SER A 138 -16.48 18.45 8.99
N VAL A 139 -15.20 18.21 9.32
CA VAL A 139 -14.77 16.97 9.97
C VAL A 139 -13.94 17.30 11.20
N LYS A 140 -14.38 16.81 12.37
CA LYS A 140 -13.57 16.82 13.57
C LYS A 140 -12.69 15.58 13.58
N VAL A 141 -11.37 15.77 13.65
CA VAL A 141 -10.39 14.69 13.72
C VAL A 141 -9.98 14.47 15.16
N GLU A 142 -10.17 13.27 15.68
CA GLU A 142 -9.71 12.83 17.00
C GLU A 142 -8.56 11.85 16.80
N LEU A 143 -7.33 12.34 17.02
CA LEU A 143 -6.12 11.51 16.87
C LEU A 143 -5.95 10.62 18.09
N PHE A 144 -5.57 9.36 17.85
CA PHE A 144 -5.28 8.34 18.86
C PHE A 144 -6.30 8.30 20.02
N PRO A 145 -7.59 8.05 19.73
CA PRO A 145 -8.64 8.10 20.77
C PRO A 145 -8.44 7.10 21.92
N GLY A 146 -7.59 6.09 21.72
CA GLY A 146 -7.14 5.15 22.76
C GLY A 146 -5.82 5.53 23.46
N GLY A 147 -5.31 6.74 23.21
CA GLY A 147 -3.98 7.19 23.63
C GLY A 147 -2.89 6.83 22.63
N MET A 148 -1.87 7.68 22.55
CA MET A 148 -0.71 7.42 21.70
C MET A 148 0.15 6.32 22.34
N PRO A 149 0.61 5.31 21.58
CA PRO A 149 1.46 4.26 22.13
C PRO A 149 2.74 4.86 22.73
N ALA A 150 3.06 4.48 23.97
CA ALA A 150 4.21 5.02 24.72
C ALA A 150 5.56 4.60 24.11
N ASP A 151 5.63 3.45 23.43
CA ASP A 151 6.86 2.80 23.01
C ASP A 151 7.23 3.03 21.55
N GLN A 152 6.75 4.08 20.93
CA GLN A 152 7.09 4.46 19.56
C GLN A 152 6.76 3.42 18.48
N ALA A 153 6.31 2.23 18.83
CA ALA A 153 5.85 1.21 17.91
C ALA A 153 4.31 1.26 17.84
N LEU A 154 3.77 1.32 16.64
CA LEU A 154 2.33 1.19 16.41
C LEU A 154 1.90 -0.25 16.68
N PRO A 155 1.08 -0.53 17.71
CA PRO A 155 0.53 -1.86 17.89
C PRO A 155 -0.36 -2.23 16.70
N LYS A 156 -0.39 -3.51 16.33
CA LYS A 156 -1.32 -4.01 15.32
C LYS A 156 -2.75 -3.65 15.70
N GLY A 157 -3.50 -3.13 14.72
CA GLY A 157 -4.90 -2.75 14.93
C GLY A 157 -5.13 -1.48 15.75
N SER A 158 -4.08 -0.67 15.96
CA SER A 158 -4.23 0.62 16.64
C SER A 158 -5.15 1.54 15.87
N ARG A 159 -6.13 2.12 16.56
CA ARG A 159 -6.94 3.20 16.01
C ARG A 159 -6.10 4.47 15.98
N VAL A 160 -5.75 4.90 14.76
CA VAL A 160 -4.92 6.10 14.52
C VAL A 160 -5.75 7.37 14.65
N ALA A 161 -7.00 7.32 14.17
CA ALA A 161 -7.89 8.46 14.25
C ALA A 161 -9.37 8.04 14.22
N THR A 162 -10.22 8.92 14.71
CA THR A 162 -11.65 8.93 14.44
C THR A 162 -12.00 10.25 13.76
N LEU A 163 -12.60 10.17 12.57
CA LEU A 163 -13.16 11.30 11.85
C LEU A 163 -14.64 11.36 12.19
N VAL A 164 -15.07 12.46 12.81
CA VAL A 164 -16.48 12.71 13.16
C VAL A 164 -17.00 13.73 12.16
N LEU A 165 -17.99 13.33 11.38
CA LEU A 165 -18.61 14.16 10.35
C LEU A 165 -19.60 15.13 10.99
N GLY A 166 -19.48 16.40 10.61
CA GLY A 166 -20.47 17.44 10.97
C GLY A 166 -21.67 17.43 10.03
N GLU A 167 -22.58 18.37 10.28
CA GLU A 167 -23.75 18.57 9.42
C GLU A 167 -23.36 19.20 8.07
N PRO A 168 -24.06 18.86 6.98
CA PRO A 168 -23.86 19.47 5.68
C PRO A 168 -24.22 20.96 5.66
N GLY A 169 -23.51 21.76 4.86
CA GLY A 169 -23.90 23.14 4.49
C GLY A 169 -23.12 24.27 5.15
N GLY A 170 -22.17 23.97 6.06
CA GLY A 170 -21.44 25.01 6.80
C GLY A 170 -19.98 25.25 6.37
N THR A 171 -19.45 24.44 5.48
CA THR A 171 -18.00 24.44 5.18
C THR A 171 -17.75 24.80 3.71
N ALA A 172 -16.89 25.78 3.47
CA ALA A 172 -16.45 26.11 2.11
C ALA A 172 -15.54 25.00 1.56
N SER A 173 -15.64 24.77 0.25
CA SER A 173 -14.76 23.80 -0.42
C SER A 173 -13.30 24.24 -0.35
N ASP A 174 -12.42 23.34 0.04
CA ASP A 174 -10.98 23.56 0.05
C ASP A 174 -10.44 23.58 -1.40
N PRO A 175 -9.70 24.61 -1.81
CA PRO A 175 -9.12 24.70 -3.14
C PRO A 175 -8.14 23.56 -3.46
N LEU A 176 -7.55 22.90 -2.46
CA LEU A 176 -6.68 21.74 -2.63
C LEU A 176 -7.43 20.49 -3.10
N PHE A 177 -8.75 20.44 -2.98
CA PHE A 177 -9.54 19.31 -3.46
C PHE A 177 -9.20 18.96 -4.91
N ASN A 178 -9.15 19.93 -5.79
CA ASN A 178 -8.84 19.74 -7.21
C ASN A 178 -7.40 19.27 -7.47
N GLN A 179 -6.53 19.32 -6.46
CA GLN A 179 -5.15 18.85 -6.57
C GLN A 179 -4.99 17.38 -6.16
N ILE A 180 -5.95 16.79 -5.46
CA ILE A 180 -5.87 15.39 -4.99
C ILE A 180 -5.57 14.45 -6.15
N VAL A 181 -6.35 14.50 -7.22
CA VAL A 181 -6.19 13.62 -8.39
C VAL A 181 -4.98 13.98 -9.29
N ARG A 182 -4.44 15.20 -9.13
CA ARG A 182 -3.27 15.68 -9.88
C ARG A 182 -1.95 15.38 -9.18
N ARG A 183 -2.00 15.17 -7.88
CA ARG A 183 -0.83 14.88 -7.06
C ARG A 183 -0.24 13.51 -7.41
N HIS A 184 1.04 13.47 -7.71
CA HIS A 184 1.80 12.24 -7.97
C HIS A 184 3.09 12.24 -7.18
N THR A 185 3.53 11.06 -6.75
CA THR A 185 4.87 10.87 -6.19
C THR A 185 5.89 10.81 -7.34
N ARG A 186 6.76 11.80 -7.41
CA ARG A 186 7.88 11.83 -8.36
C ARG A 186 9.05 11.02 -7.81
N LYS A 187 9.60 10.12 -8.65
CA LYS A 187 10.79 9.31 -8.31
C LYS A 187 11.99 9.63 -9.20
N THR A 188 11.86 10.62 -10.07
CA THR A 188 12.95 11.13 -10.89
C THR A 188 13.80 12.14 -10.09
N ALA A 189 15.06 12.28 -10.43
CA ALA A 189 15.92 13.30 -9.86
C ALA A 189 15.34 14.70 -10.08
N TYR A 190 15.49 15.56 -9.08
CA TYR A 190 15.15 16.98 -9.19
C TYR A 190 16.26 17.75 -9.90
N ALA A 191 15.91 18.87 -10.53
CA ALA A 191 16.87 19.81 -11.11
C ALA A 191 17.63 20.51 -9.98
N SER A 192 18.87 20.09 -9.73
CA SER A 192 19.71 20.61 -8.63
C SER A 192 20.26 22.01 -8.89
N ASP A 193 20.22 22.46 -10.15
CA ASP A 193 20.62 23.77 -10.61
C ASP A 193 19.56 24.87 -10.48
N ARG A 194 18.34 24.48 -10.07
CA ARG A 194 17.20 25.39 -9.91
C ARG A 194 16.80 25.50 -8.45
N ALA A 195 17.07 26.63 -7.84
CA ALA A 195 16.61 26.95 -6.49
C ALA A 195 15.07 27.08 -6.44
N LEU A 196 14.50 26.74 -5.28
CA LEU A 196 13.10 27.01 -5.02
C LEU A 196 12.88 28.53 -4.78
N PRO A 197 11.77 29.10 -5.25
CA PRO A 197 11.43 30.49 -4.92
C PRO A 197 11.33 30.68 -3.39
N GLU A 198 11.99 31.70 -2.86
CA GLU A 198 11.98 32.00 -1.41
C GLU A 198 10.57 32.17 -0.85
N ALA A 199 9.67 32.80 -1.63
CA ALA A 199 8.27 32.94 -1.23
C ALA A 199 7.57 31.60 -0.99
N LEU A 200 7.89 30.58 -1.78
CA LEU A 200 7.34 29.23 -1.62
C LEU A 200 7.90 28.57 -0.36
N VAL A 201 9.21 28.67 -0.13
CA VAL A 201 9.84 28.13 1.08
C VAL A 201 9.25 28.78 2.33
N ARG A 202 9.08 30.10 2.31
CA ARG A 202 8.45 30.84 3.42
C ARG A 202 7.02 30.37 3.68
N SER A 203 6.20 30.26 2.65
CA SER A 203 4.82 29.74 2.76
C SER A 203 4.75 28.35 3.39
N TRP A 204 5.67 27.46 3.03
CA TRP A 204 5.75 26.13 3.65
C TRP A 204 6.16 26.18 5.11
N SER A 205 7.14 27.04 5.46
CA SER A 205 7.55 27.24 6.86
C SER A 205 6.41 27.80 7.72
N GLU A 206 5.67 28.76 7.21
CA GLU A 206 4.49 29.32 7.88
C GLU A 206 3.40 28.25 8.09
N THR A 207 3.14 27.44 7.06
CA THR A 207 2.20 26.32 7.16
C THR A 207 2.66 25.33 8.22
N ALA A 208 3.93 24.94 8.22
CA ALA A 208 4.49 24.03 9.22
C ALA A 208 4.37 24.58 10.64
N ALA A 209 4.64 25.90 10.83
CA ALA A 209 4.52 26.55 12.13
C ALA A 209 3.07 26.54 12.67
N ASN A 210 2.06 26.67 11.80
CA ASN A 210 0.65 26.58 12.19
C ASN A 210 0.27 25.22 12.78
N PHE A 211 1.01 24.17 12.42
CA PHE A 211 0.89 22.82 13.01
C PHE A 211 1.86 22.57 14.17
N GLY A 212 2.53 23.59 14.69
CA GLY A 212 3.50 23.48 15.78
C GLY A 212 4.81 22.78 15.39
N LEU A 213 5.07 22.62 14.08
CA LEU A 213 6.31 22.07 13.57
C LEU A 213 7.39 23.16 13.51
N ARG A 214 8.63 22.81 13.84
CA ARG A 214 9.78 23.71 13.67
C ARG A 214 10.33 23.51 12.25
N SER A 215 10.49 24.61 11.54
CA SER A 215 11.17 24.66 10.23
C SER A 215 12.67 24.81 10.40
#